data_c3d102e8d9920a0e54a12a51dd80e264
#
_entry.id   c3d102e8d9920a0e54a12a51dd80e264
#
_cell.length_a   1.000
_cell.length_b   1.000
_cell.length_c   1.000
_cell.angle_alpha   90.00
_cell.angle_beta   90.00
_cell.angle_gamma   90.00
#
_symmetry.space_group_name_H-M   'P 1'
#
loop_
_entity.id
_entity.type
_entity.pdbx_description
1 polymer ?
#
loop_
_entity_poly.entity_id
_entity_poly.type
_entity_poly.pdbx_seq_one_letter_code
_entity_poly.pdbx_strand_id
1 'polypeptide(L)'
;PEVYNTAEGFVISEVFFTQMLTTEGKPYLYGQYVIITNNTDNTLYADSLVFLQSANISSLKHDYTKDFRTNSMLAGSLFMIPGKGKDVPVAAGKSIVLALNGKDHSKFVPHGPDLSKANFEIYDISTNRVVDEDQPNVPNLDRWFAKSASITVLHSGGVETYALARIPVSKETYMKDYQYDATYLFKFNTTEKVMTTKGYLVPNSWIIDAVNL
;
A
#
# COMPACT_ATOMS: atom_id res chain seq x y z
N PRO A 1 15.74 11.83 7.63
CA PRO A 1 14.95 10.61 7.60
C PRO A 1 15.50 9.67 8.66
N GLU A 2 14.69 9.35 9.68
CA GLU A 2 15.06 8.33 10.65
C GLU A 2 14.96 6.98 9.93
N VAL A 3 16.09 6.32 9.77
CA VAL A 3 16.13 4.94 9.32
C VAL A 3 15.69 4.09 10.52
N TYR A 4 14.47 3.61 10.52
CA TYR A 4 14.06 2.56 11.44
C TYR A 4 14.83 1.31 11.06
N ASN A 5 15.86 1.01 11.82
CA ASN A 5 16.57 -0.25 11.69
C ASN A 5 15.70 -1.35 12.32
N THR A 6 14.78 -1.87 11.53
CA THR A 6 14.02 -3.07 11.89
C THR A 6 14.98 -4.24 11.75
N ALA A 7 15.54 -4.65 12.86
CA ALA A 7 16.71 -5.51 12.90
C ALA A 7 16.52 -6.86 12.21
N GLU A 8 15.34 -7.39 12.03
CA GLU A 8 15.15 -8.69 11.34
C GLU A 8 13.70 -8.85 10.87
N GLY A 9 13.52 -8.98 9.54
CA GLY A 9 12.17 -9.19 9.00
C GLY A 9 12.03 -8.85 7.53
N PHE A 10 10.80 -8.63 7.10
CA PHE A 10 10.49 -8.07 5.80
C PHE A 10 10.67 -6.56 5.81
N VAL A 11 11.27 -6.03 4.73
CA VAL A 11 11.46 -4.60 4.51
C VAL A 11 10.92 -4.19 3.14
N ILE A 12 10.41 -2.98 3.02
CA ILE A 12 10.11 -2.35 1.74
C ILE A 12 11.43 -1.87 1.14
N SER A 13 11.94 -2.60 0.16
CA SER A 13 13.22 -2.28 -0.46
C SER A 13 13.10 -1.35 -1.66
N GLU A 14 11.92 -1.30 -2.29
CA GLU A 14 11.65 -0.39 -3.41
C GLU A 14 10.16 -0.05 -3.49
N VAL A 15 9.86 1.21 -3.81
CA VAL A 15 8.52 1.68 -4.17
C VAL A 15 8.64 2.44 -5.49
N PHE A 16 8.17 1.85 -6.57
CA PHE A 16 8.08 2.52 -7.86
C PHE A 16 6.70 3.17 -8.01
N PHE A 17 6.60 4.42 -7.60
CA PHE A 17 5.35 5.20 -7.55
C PHE A 17 5.23 6.23 -8.67
N THR A 18 6.27 6.39 -9.50
CA THR A 18 6.29 7.44 -10.51
C THR A 18 5.29 7.17 -11.63
N GLN A 19 4.81 8.25 -12.20
CA GLN A 19 3.98 8.24 -13.39
C GLN A 19 4.88 8.14 -14.64
N MET A 20 4.63 7.14 -15.47
CA MET A 20 5.23 7.04 -16.80
C MET A 20 4.39 7.79 -17.85
N LEU A 21 4.96 8.03 -19.02
CA LEU A 21 4.24 8.63 -20.13
C LEU A 21 4.17 7.66 -21.30
N THR A 22 3.00 7.55 -21.91
CA THR A 22 2.84 6.85 -23.19
C THR A 22 3.60 7.57 -24.30
N THR A 23 3.75 6.95 -25.45
CA THR A 23 4.35 7.60 -26.65
C THR A 23 3.60 8.85 -27.09
N GLU A 24 2.33 8.98 -26.70
CA GLU A 24 1.49 10.16 -26.95
C GLU A 24 1.59 11.22 -25.85
N GLY A 25 2.46 11.02 -24.84
CA GLY A 25 2.62 11.93 -23.70
C GLY A 25 1.48 11.86 -22.67
N LYS A 26 0.64 10.82 -22.69
CA LYS A 26 -0.42 10.63 -21.69
C LYS A 26 0.11 9.95 -20.42
N PRO A 27 -0.39 10.34 -19.25
CA PRO A 27 -0.06 9.69 -17.99
C PRO A 27 -0.41 8.20 -17.97
N TYR A 28 0.51 7.37 -17.46
CA TYR A 28 0.33 5.94 -17.30
C TYR A 28 0.79 5.51 -15.89
N LEU A 29 -0.13 5.02 -15.07
CA LEU A 29 0.10 4.68 -13.65
C LEU A 29 0.19 3.18 -13.39
N TYR A 30 -0.27 2.33 -14.31
CA TYR A 30 -0.43 0.88 -14.07
C TYR A 30 0.90 0.12 -13.87
N GLY A 31 2.02 0.66 -14.32
CA GLY A 31 3.33 0.04 -14.14
C GLY A 31 3.98 0.25 -12.76
N GLN A 32 3.21 0.74 -11.78
CA GLN A 32 3.71 0.92 -10.41
C GLN A 32 3.83 -0.42 -9.68
N TYR A 33 4.79 -0.51 -8.75
CA TYR A 33 5.01 -1.73 -7.96
C TYR A 33 5.73 -1.44 -6.64
N VAL A 34 5.74 -2.43 -5.77
CA VAL A 34 6.50 -2.44 -4.51
C VAL A 34 7.32 -3.73 -4.44
N ILE A 35 8.57 -3.63 -4.02
CA ILE A 35 9.43 -4.78 -3.72
C ILE A 35 9.56 -4.93 -2.21
N ILE A 36 9.25 -6.11 -1.72
CA ILE A 36 9.39 -6.50 -0.31
C ILE A 36 10.50 -7.54 -0.23
N THR A 37 11.52 -7.28 0.57
CA THR A 37 12.70 -8.15 0.71
C THR A 37 12.73 -8.79 2.09
N ASN A 38 13.05 -10.07 2.14
CA ASN A 38 13.41 -10.76 3.38
C ASN A 38 14.84 -10.35 3.75
N ASN A 39 14.97 -9.49 4.78
CA ASN A 39 16.24 -8.96 5.26
C ASN A 39 16.85 -9.81 6.39
N THR A 40 16.67 -11.13 6.33
CA THR A 40 17.22 -12.07 7.33
C THR A 40 18.04 -13.18 6.66
N ASP A 41 18.74 -13.95 7.48
CA ASP A 41 19.52 -15.11 7.04
C ASP A 41 18.68 -16.40 6.95
N ASN A 42 17.37 -16.32 7.27
CA ASN A 42 16.47 -17.46 7.28
C ASN A 42 15.33 -17.29 6.26
N THR A 43 14.71 -18.38 5.85
CA THR A 43 13.46 -18.30 5.08
C THR A 43 12.34 -17.76 5.97
N LEU A 44 11.68 -16.70 5.55
CA LEU A 44 10.45 -16.17 6.13
C LEU A 44 9.25 -16.51 5.25
N TYR A 45 8.06 -16.42 5.84
CA TYR A 45 6.81 -16.67 5.13
C TYR A 45 6.01 -15.37 5.05
N ALA A 46 5.68 -14.96 3.82
CA ALA A 46 4.97 -13.70 3.58
C ALA A 46 3.44 -13.82 3.72
N ASP A 47 2.92 -15.02 3.96
CA ASP A 47 1.50 -15.24 4.26
C ASP A 47 1.02 -14.27 5.35
N SER A 48 -0.16 -13.70 5.16
CA SER A 48 -0.76 -12.72 6.09
C SER A 48 0.04 -11.44 6.34
N LEU A 49 1.09 -11.17 5.54
CA LEU A 49 1.73 -9.86 5.53
C LEU A 49 0.79 -8.87 4.84
N VAL A 50 0.55 -7.72 5.46
CA VAL A 50 -0.35 -6.69 4.95
C VAL A 50 0.47 -5.52 4.43
N PHE A 51 0.28 -5.17 3.17
CA PHE A 51 0.77 -3.93 2.60
C PHE A 51 -0.25 -2.82 2.83
N LEU A 52 0.22 -1.67 3.31
CA LEU A 52 -0.57 -0.54 3.75
C LEU A 52 -0.18 0.71 2.99
N GLN A 53 -1.17 1.53 2.66
CA GLN A 53 -0.99 2.89 2.16
C GLN A 53 -1.71 3.84 3.11
N SER A 54 -1.08 4.96 3.49
CA SER A 54 -1.69 5.92 4.42
C SER A 54 -2.94 6.57 3.84
N ALA A 55 -3.90 6.88 4.71
CA ALA A 55 -5.04 7.71 4.35
C ALA A 55 -4.68 9.18 4.27
N ASN A 56 -3.57 9.57 4.89
CA ASN A 56 -3.10 10.94 5.03
C ASN A 56 -1.95 11.23 4.08
N ILE A 57 -1.88 12.46 3.61
CA ILE A 57 -0.75 12.98 2.84
C ILE A 57 0.32 13.44 3.84
N SER A 58 1.54 12.91 3.72
CA SER A 58 2.64 13.15 4.65
C SER A 58 3.13 14.60 4.67
N SER A 59 2.97 15.32 3.55
CA SER A 59 3.36 16.72 3.41
C SER A 59 2.37 17.72 4.03
N LEU A 60 1.20 17.25 4.49
CA LEU A 60 0.18 18.11 5.10
C LEU A 60 0.05 17.83 6.60
N LYS A 61 0.33 18.85 7.39
CA LYS A 61 0.07 18.80 8.83
C LYS A 61 -1.39 19.18 9.10
N HIS A 62 -2.13 18.25 9.74
CA HIS A 62 -3.46 18.51 10.25
C HIS A 62 -3.48 18.45 11.78
N ASP A 63 -4.23 19.37 12.38
CA ASP A 63 -4.51 19.34 13.80
C ASP A 63 -5.79 18.53 14.01
N TYR A 64 -5.59 17.21 14.26
CA TYR A 64 -6.69 16.30 14.48
C TYR A 64 -7.37 16.56 15.82
N THR A 65 -8.70 16.53 15.84
CA THR A 65 -9.51 16.68 17.07
C THR A 65 -9.11 15.63 18.12
N LYS A 66 -8.83 14.41 17.65
CA LYS A 66 -8.23 13.35 18.46
C LYS A 66 -7.04 12.81 17.69
N ASP A 67 -5.84 13.09 18.21
CA ASP A 67 -4.61 12.67 17.56
C ASP A 67 -4.34 11.18 17.82
N PHE A 68 -4.23 10.41 16.76
CA PHE A 68 -3.96 8.98 16.78
C PHE A 68 -2.50 8.66 16.43
N ARG A 69 -1.75 9.62 15.88
CA ARG A 69 -0.45 9.43 15.22
C ARG A 69 0.65 8.94 16.15
N THR A 70 0.54 9.19 17.44
CA THR A 70 1.51 8.70 18.43
C THR A 70 1.53 7.16 18.52
N ASN A 71 0.36 6.53 18.33
CA ASN A 71 0.19 5.11 18.61
C ASN A 71 -0.21 4.28 17.38
N SER A 72 -0.61 4.92 16.30
CA SER A 72 -1.16 4.23 15.14
C SER A 72 -0.93 5.00 13.85
N MET A 73 -0.87 4.25 12.74
CA MET A 73 -1.02 4.77 11.38
C MET A 73 -2.50 4.69 10.98
N LEU A 74 -3.01 5.68 10.27
CA LEU A 74 -4.33 5.60 9.61
C LEU A 74 -4.15 5.07 8.19
N ALA A 75 -4.55 3.84 7.95
CA ALA A 75 -4.48 3.21 6.64
C ALA A 75 -5.69 3.59 5.78
N GLY A 76 -5.43 4.02 4.55
CA GLY A 76 -6.39 4.27 3.49
C GLY A 76 -6.54 3.11 2.53
N SER A 77 -5.59 2.19 2.53
CA SER A 77 -5.66 0.93 1.79
C SER A 77 -4.92 -0.17 2.54
N LEU A 78 -5.49 -1.38 2.50
CA LEU A 78 -4.94 -2.58 3.12
C LEU A 78 -5.10 -3.76 2.15
N PHE A 79 -3.97 -4.36 1.78
CA PHE A 79 -3.90 -5.52 0.91
C PHE A 79 -3.05 -6.60 1.59
N MET A 80 -3.64 -7.76 1.82
CA MET A 80 -2.98 -8.86 2.52
C MET A 80 -2.50 -9.91 1.53
N ILE A 81 -1.31 -10.44 1.73
CA ILE A 81 -0.80 -11.59 1.01
C ILE A 81 -1.58 -12.83 1.48
N PRO A 82 -2.31 -13.51 0.58
CA PRO A 82 -3.08 -14.70 0.93
C PRO A 82 -2.16 -15.85 1.32
N GLY A 83 -2.69 -16.79 2.13
CA GLY A 83 -1.98 -18.01 2.50
C GLY A 83 -2.37 -18.53 3.88
N LYS A 84 -1.85 -19.70 4.23
CA LYS A 84 -2.16 -20.44 5.46
C LYS A 84 -0.96 -20.52 6.42
N GLY A 85 0.01 -19.62 6.25
CA GLY A 85 1.17 -19.47 7.13
C GLY A 85 2.47 -20.04 6.60
N LYS A 86 2.46 -20.89 5.54
CA LYS A 86 3.66 -21.46 4.91
C LYS A 86 3.54 -21.60 3.39
N ASP A 87 2.59 -20.93 2.78
CA ASP A 87 2.33 -21.06 1.34
C ASP A 87 3.21 -20.11 0.51
N VAL A 88 3.72 -19.03 1.12
CA VAL A 88 4.53 -18.00 0.45
C VAL A 88 5.92 -17.89 1.10
N PRO A 89 6.82 -18.89 0.89
CA PRO A 89 8.18 -18.82 1.41
C PRO A 89 9.01 -17.81 0.64
N VAL A 90 9.77 -16.97 1.37
CA VAL A 90 10.75 -16.04 0.83
C VAL A 90 12.10 -16.37 1.44
N ALA A 91 13.02 -16.92 0.66
CA ALA A 91 14.35 -17.30 1.14
C ALA A 91 15.15 -16.06 1.61
N ALA A 92 16.20 -16.31 2.39
CA ALA A 92 17.14 -15.29 2.87
C ALA A 92 17.60 -14.36 1.74
N GLY A 93 17.48 -13.05 1.93
CA GLY A 93 17.88 -12.03 0.96
C GLY A 93 17.08 -12.03 -0.35
N LYS A 94 15.99 -12.79 -0.45
CA LYS A 94 15.09 -12.78 -1.62
C LYS A 94 13.92 -11.83 -1.43
N SER A 95 13.32 -11.46 -2.56
CA SER A 95 12.26 -10.48 -2.61
C SER A 95 11.00 -11.03 -3.28
N ILE A 96 9.88 -10.42 -2.97
CA ILE A 96 8.61 -10.55 -3.68
C ILE A 96 8.20 -9.21 -4.25
N VAL A 97 7.51 -9.24 -5.39
CA VAL A 97 7.02 -8.07 -6.10
C VAL A 97 5.50 -8.01 -5.98
N LEU A 98 5.00 -6.90 -5.48
CA LEU A 98 3.58 -6.55 -5.50
C LEU A 98 3.36 -5.57 -6.66
N ALA A 99 2.74 -6.00 -7.73
CA ALA A 99 2.41 -5.16 -8.88
C ALA A 99 1.10 -4.41 -8.67
N LEU A 100 0.99 -3.21 -9.21
CA LEU A 100 -0.30 -2.56 -9.33
C LEU A 100 -1.18 -3.30 -10.36
N ASN A 101 -0.54 -3.72 -11.46
CA ASN A 101 -1.15 -4.58 -12.46
C ASN A 101 -0.07 -5.53 -13.04
N GLY A 102 -0.34 -6.83 -13.02
CA GLY A 102 0.63 -7.90 -13.29
C GLY A 102 0.84 -8.19 -14.78
N LYS A 103 1.13 -7.17 -15.61
CA LYS A 103 1.40 -7.34 -17.05
C LYS A 103 2.72 -6.75 -17.49
N ASP A 104 3.10 -7.03 -18.74
CA ASP A 104 4.27 -6.43 -19.39
C ASP A 104 3.92 -5.02 -19.88
N HIS A 105 4.33 -4.01 -19.09
CA HIS A 105 4.07 -2.60 -19.36
C HIS A 105 4.94 -2.01 -20.46
N SER A 106 6.02 -2.69 -20.88
CA SER A 106 6.87 -2.24 -22.00
C SER A 106 6.11 -2.15 -23.33
N LYS A 107 4.99 -2.86 -23.43
CA LYS A 107 4.08 -2.83 -24.59
C LYS A 107 3.21 -1.57 -24.67
N PHE A 108 3.13 -0.81 -23.60
CA PHE A 108 2.24 0.36 -23.46
C PHE A 108 3.01 1.67 -23.29
N VAL A 109 4.14 1.60 -22.64
CA VAL A 109 4.97 2.78 -22.36
C VAL A 109 6.45 2.47 -22.59
N PRO A 110 7.24 3.43 -23.13
CA PRO A 110 8.69 3.27 -23.25
C PRO A 110 9.31 2.98 -21.90
N HIS A 111 10.19 1.99 -21.83
CA HIS A 111 10.86 1.55 -20.60
C HIS A 111 9.93 1.08 -19.48
N GLY A 112 8.69 0.73 -19.80
CA GLY A 112 7.77 0.13 -18.83
C GLY A 112 8.30 -1.17 -18.25
N PRO A 113 8.10 -1.45 -16.95
CA PRO A 113 8.54 -2.70 -16.35
C PRO A 113 7.71 -3.89 -16.88
N ASP A 114 8.34 -5.05 -16.99
CA ASP A 114 7.62 -6.31 -17.16
C ASP A 114 7.23 -6.87 -15.78
N LEU A 115 5.97 -6.71 -15.41
CA LEU A 115 5.39 -7.20 -14.16
C LEU A 115 4.57 -8.50 -14.35
N SER A 116 4.62 -9.13 -15.52
CA SER A 116 3.86 -10.36 -15.83
C SER A 116 4.28 -11.57 -15.00
N LYS A 117 5.38 -11.45 -14.25
CA LYS A 117 5.89 -12.44 -13.30
C LYS A 117 5.94 -11.92 -11.86
N ALA A 118 5.20 -10.86 -11.54
CA ALA A 118 5.07 -10.40 -10.18
C ALA A 118 4.49 -11.52 -9.30
N ASN A 119 4.83 -11.50 -8.02
CA ASN A 119 4.35 -12.52 -7.08
C ASN A 119 2.86 -12.34 -6.76
N PHE A 120 2.43 -11.08 -6.71
CA PHE A 120 1.04 -10.70 -6.46
C PHE A 120 0.69 -9.42 -7.20
N GLU A 121 -0.61 -9.21 -7.44
CA GLU A 121 -1.12 -7.93 -7.92
C GLU A 121 -2.21 -7.35 -7.02
N ILE A 122 -2.35 -6.03 -7.08
CA ILE A 122 -3.42 -5.27 -6.46
C ILE A 122 -4.56 -5.20 -7.46
N TYR A 123 -5.52 -6.12 -7.34
CA TYR A 123 -6.72 -6.07 -8.17
C TYR A 123 -7.86 -5.38 -7.41
N ASP A 124 -8.42 -4.35 -7.99
CA ASP A 124 -9.48 -3.54 -7.41
C ASP A 124 -10.83 -3.72 -8.11
N ILE A 125 -11.88 -3.15 -7.52
CA ILE A 125 -13.22 -3.17 -8.09
C ILE A 125 -13.25 -2.21 -9.27
N SER A 126 -13.46 -2.75 -10.47
CA SER A 126 -13.67 -1.97 -11.68
C SER A 126 -14.95 -1.15 -11.65
N THR A 127 -14.93 0.03 -12.25
CA THR A 127 -16.08 0.89 -12.44
C THR A 127 -16.31 1.13 -13.94
N ASN A 128 -17.45 1.71 -14.31
CA ASN A 128 -17.72 2.08 -15.70
C ASN A 128 -16.76 3.14 -16.25
N ARG A 129 -16.02 3.84 -15.40
CA ARG A 129 -15.08 4.91 -15.78
C ARG A 129 -13.64 4.46 -15.74
N VAL A 130 -13.32 3.57 -14.79
CA VAL A 130 -11.97 3.05 -14.58
C VAL A 130 -12.11 1.54 -14.43
N VAL A 131 -11.52 0.84 -15.37
CA VAL A 131 -11.51 -0.63 -15.40
C VAL A 131 -10.14 -1.08 -14.96
N ASP A 132 -10.12 -1.94 -13.94
CA ASP A 132 -8.94 -2.70 -13.58
C ASP A 132 -8.99 -4.06 -14.30
N GLU A 133 -7.84 -4.51 -14.76
CA GLU A 133 -7.71 -5.78 -15.48
C GLU A 133 -7.04 -6.81 -14.59
N ASP A 134 -7.79 -7.84 -14.20
CA ASP A 134 -7.25 -9.02 -13.53
C ASP A 134 -6.28 -9.77 -14.44
N GLN A 135 -5.09 -10.06 -13.96
CA GLN A 135 -4.07 -10.81 -14.71
C GLN A 135 -4.06 -12.28 -14.23
N PRO A 136 -4.66 -13.22 -14.98
CA PRO A 136 -4.92 -14.57 -14.49
C PRO A 136 -3.66 -15.37 -14.06
N ASN A 137 -2.49 -14.93 -14.48
CA ASN A 137 -1.21 -15.58 -14.17
C ASN A 137 -0.52 -14.98 -12.95
N VAL A 138 -1.04 -13.89 -12.39
CA VAL A 138 -0.49 -13.24 -11.19
C VAL A 138 -1.54 -13.29 -10.09
N PRO A 139 -1.26 -13.93 -8.95
CA PRO A 139 -2.23 -14.05 -7.86
C PRO A 139 -2.61 -12.68 -7.29
N ASN A 140 -3.90 -12.50 -6.97
CA ASN A 140 -4.39 -11.30 -6.34
C ASN A 140 -4.06 -11.23 -4.84
N LEU A 141 -3.75 -10.04 -4.33
CA LEU A 141 -3.78 -9.75 -2.91
C LEU A 141 -5.22 -9.74 -2.38
N ASP A 142 -5.43 -10.19 -1.15
CA ASP A 142 -6.70 -10.02 -0.46
C ASP A 142 -6.94 -8.56 -0.11
N ARG A 143 -7.85 -7.92 -0.82
CA ARG A 143 -8.25 -6.55 -0.53
C ARG A 143 -9.11 -6.50 0.73
N TRP A 144 -8.58 -5.91 1.80
CA TRP A 144 -9.34 -5.68 3.01
C TRP A 144 -10.10 -4.36 2.95
N PHE A 145 -9.40 -3.31 2.52
CA PHE A 145 -9.97 -1.99 2.35
C PHE A 145 -9.19 -1.18 1.31
N ALA A 146 -9.87 -0.31 0.57
CA ALA A 146 -9.27 0.79 -0.16
C ALA A 146 -10.22 1.97 -0.19
N LYS A 147 -9.69 3.16 0.11
CA LYS A 147 -10.47 4.42 0.08
C LYS A 147 -10.87 4.82 -1.34
N SER A 148 -10.13 4.36 -2.33
CA SER A 148 -10.47 4.58 -3.75
C SER A 148 -11.74 3.80 -4.11
N ALA A 149 -12.63 4.46 -4.84
CA ALA A 149 -13.86 3.85 -5.34
C ALA A 149 -13.65 3.05 -6.65
N SER A 150 -12.45 3.12 -7.24
CA SER A 150 -12.12 2.45 -8.51
C SER A 150 -10.85 1.63 -8.36
N ILE A 151 -9.69 2.21 -8.63
CA ILE A 151 -8.40 1.54 -8.53
C ILE A 151 -7.53 2.21 -7.46
N THR A 152 -6.73 1.41 -6.77
CA THR A 152 -5.67 1.90 -5.91
C THR A 152 -4.45 2.21 -6.77
N VAL A 153 -3.86 3.37 -6.55
CA VAL A 153 -2.59 3.78 -7.16
C VAL A 153 -1.63 4.26 -6.09
N LEU A 154 -0.34 4.07 -6.29
CA LEU A 154 0.67 4.71 -5.46
C LEU A 154 0.76 6.19 -5.87
N HIS A 155 0.74 7.09 -4.89
CA HIS A 155 0.65 8.52 -5.17
C HIS A 155 1.91 9.03 -5.89
N SER A 156 1.77 9.45 -7.14
CA SER A 156 2.88 9.84 -8.01
C SER A 156 3.70 11.05 -7.53
N GLY A 157 3.20 11.79 -6.55
CA GLY A 157 3.91 12.89 -5.89
C GLY A 157 4.79 12.47 -4.71
N GLY A 158 4.82 11.18 -4.35
CA GLY A 158 5.62 10.67 -3.24
C GLY A 158 5.25 11.35 -1.90
N VAL A 159 3.96 11.45 -1.60
CA VAL A 159 3.46 12.16 -0.39
C VAL A 159 2.64 11.26 0.53
N GLU A 160 2.75 9.95 0.35
CA GLU A 160 2.07 8.96 1.19
C GLU A 160 3.09 8.07 1.90
N THR A 161 2.68 7.54 3.03
CA THR A 161 3.45 6.55 3.78
C THR A 161 2.97 5.15 3.37
N TYR A 162 3.91 4.26 3.10
CA TYR A 162 3.66 2.84 2.86
C TYR A 162 4.24 2.04 4.02
N ALA A 163 3.55 0.98 4.42
CA ALA A 163 4.00 0.14 5.53
C ALA A 163 3.69 -1.34 5.30
N LEU A 164 4.42 -2.18 6.03
CA LEU A 164 4.15 -3.59 6.19
C LEU A 164 3.72 -3.86 7.62
N ALA A 165 2.69 -4.67 7.79
CA ALA A 165 2.20 -5.02 9.12
C ALA A 165 1.78 -6.49 9.23
N ARG A 166 1.75 -7.00 10.47
CA ARG A 166 1.06 -8.23 10.85
C ARG A 166 -0.14 -7.87 11.72
N ILE A 167 -1.35 -8.13 11.21
CA ILE A 167 -2.59 -7.87 11.94
C ILE A 167 -2.98 -9.14 12.71
N PRO A 168 -2.91 -9.14 14.05
CA PRO A 168 -3.04 -10.35 14.86
C PRO A 168 -4.50 -10.75 15.14
N VAL A 169 -5.47 -10.10 14.50
CA VAL A 169 -6.91 -10.36 14.65
C VAL A 169 -7.53 -10.73 13.30
N SER A 170 -8.71 -11.36 13.33
CA SER A 170 -9.41 -11.70 12.09
C SER A 170 -9.81 -10.44 11.31
N LYS A 171 -10.01 -10.59 9.98
CA LYS A 171 -10.47 -9.51 9.11
C LYS A 171 -11.76 -8.89 9.64
N GLU A 172 -12.73 -9.73 10.04
CA GLU A 172 -14.04 -9.29 10.55
C GLU A 172 -13.87 -8.44 11.82
N THR A 173 -13.04 -8.88 12.76
CA THR A 173 -12.74 -8.15 13.99
C THR A 173 -12.05 -6.83 13.67
N TYR A 174 -11.04 -6.87 12.79
CA TYR A 174 -10.32 -5.67 12.41
C TYR A 174 -11.21 -4.64 11.72
N MET A 175 -12.00 -5.06 10.74
CA MET A 175 -12.91 -4.17 10.00
C MET A 175 -14.01 -3.57 10.88
N LYS A 176 -14.37 -4.24 11.97
CA LYS A 176 -15.36 -3.74 12.93
C LYS A 176 -14.75 -2.77 13.95
N ASP A 177 -13.59 -3.13 14.53
CA ASP A 177 -13.12 -2.50 15.77
C ASP A 177 -12.05 -1.41 15.52
N TYR A 178 -11.42 -1.38 14.32
CA TYR A 178 -10.33 -0.45 13.98
C TYR A 178 -10.72 0.62 12.95
N GLN A 179 -11.97 0.69 12.55
CA GLN A 179 -12.47 1.78 11.71
C GLN A 179 -12.34 3.11 12.46
N TYR A 180 -11.86 4.14 11.76
CA TYR A 180 -11.61 5.44 12.36
C TYR A 180 -11.90 6.59 11.41
N ASP A 181 -12.59 7.60 11.94
CA ASP A 181 -12.89 8.86 11.28
C ASP A 181 -11.98 9.95 11.87
N ALA A 182 -10.87 10.23 11.19
CA ALA A 182 -9.94 11.28 11.60
C ALA A 182 -10.47 12.65 11.20
N THR A 183 -10.95 13.43 12.18
CA THR A 183 -11.49 14.78 11.97
C THR A 183 -10.48 15.85 12.29
N TYR A 184 -10.45 16.89 11.46
CA TYR A 184 -9.58 18.07 11.63
C TYR A 184 -10.23 19.32 11.09
N LEU A 185 -9.79 20.48 11.59
CA LEU A 185 -10.23 21.76 11.10
C LEU A 185 -9.37 22.20 9.92
N PHE A 186 -9.96 22.24 8.74
CA PHE A 186 -9.33 22.80 7.55
C PHE A 186 -9.58 24.30 7.50
N LYS A 187 -8.51 25.08 7.36
CA LYS A 187 -8.57 26.55 7.23
C LYS A 187 -7.99 26.96 5.87
N PHE A 188 -8.77 27.68 5.11
CA PHE A 188 -8.32 28.28 3.85
C PHE A 188 -8.89 29.69 3.73
N ASN A 189 -8.02 30.69 3.74
CA ASN A 189 -8.37 32.10 3.84
C ASN A 189 -9.27 32.36 5.07
N THR A 190 -10.47 32.88 4.84
CA THR A 190 -11.51 33.13 5.87
C THR A 190 -12.46 31.95 6.10
N THR A 191 -12.28 30.85 5.35
CA THR A 191 -13.16 29.69 5.44
C THR A 191 -12.58 28.66 6.40
N GLU A 192 -13.39 28.24 7.36
CA GLU A 192 -13.08 27.11 8.25
C GLU A 192 -14.09 26.00 7.99
N LYS A 193 -13.60 24.77 7.83
CA LYS A 193 -14.44 23.60 7.60
C LYS A 193 -13.90 22.39 8.35
N VAL A 194 -14.79 21.66 9.04
CA VAL A 194 -14.45 20.37 9.60
C VAL A 194 -14.37 19.35 8.47
N MET A 195 -13.22 18.73 8.34
CA MET A 195 -12.95 17.66 7.37
C MET A 195 -12.79 16.32 8.09
N THR A 196 -13.10 15.25 7.39
CA THR A 196 -12.96 13.90 7.91
C THR A 196 -12.22 13.03 6.90
N THR A 197 -11.17 12.38 7.34
CA THR A 197 -10.49 11.32 6.59
C THR A 197 -10.87 9.98 7.20
N LYS A 198 -11.45 9.11 6.39
CA LYS A 198 -11.84 7.76 6.82
C LYS A 198 -10.74 6.77 6.54
N GLY A 199 -10.57 5.80 7.42
CA GLY A 199 -9.61 4.71 7.26
C GLY A 199 -9.67 3.73 8.41
N TYR A 200 -8.61 2.98 8.58
CA TYR A 200 -8.48 1.98 9.64
C TYR A 200 -7.19 2.22 10.42
N LEU A 201 -7.27 2.22 11.74
CA LEU A 201 -6.09 2.36 12.59
C LEU A 201 -5.26 1.07 12.58
N VAL A 202 -3.99 1.21 12.32
CA VAL A 202 -3.00 0.14 12.47
C VAL A 202 -2.07 0.54 13.60
N PRO A 203 -2.13 -0.13 14.76
CA PRO A 203 -1.22 0.13 15.87
C PRO A 203 0.25 0.04 15.44
N ASN A 204 1.09 0.97 15.89
CA ASN A 204 2.51 0.99 15.55
C ASN A 204 3.23 -0.32 15.91
N SER A 205 2.77 -1.01 16.98
CA SER A 205 3.33 -2.31 17.39
C SER A 205 3.08 -3.46 16.41
N TRP A 206 2.18 -3.27 15.43
CA TRP A 206 1.91 -4.26 14.37
C TRP A 206 2.68 -3.97 13.09
N ILE A 207 3.25 -2.77 12.98
CA ILE A 207 4.04 -2.35 11.82
C ILE A 207 5.42 -2.97 11.91
N ILE A 208 5.83 -3.64 10.83
CA ILE A 208 7.13 -4.29 10.70
C ILE A 208 8.13 -3.32 10.09
N ASP A 209 7.71 -2.63 9.03
CA ASP A 209 8.52 -1.67 8.29
C ASP A 209 7.64 -0.57 7.71
N ALA A 210 8.19 0.63 7.55
CA ALA A 210 7.48 1.73 6.94
C ALA A 210 8.41 2.68 6.21
N VAL A 211 7.97 3.19 5.08
CA VAL A 211 8.65 4.22 4.29
C VAL A 211 7.73 5.42 4.10
N ASN A 212 8.25 6.58 4.41
CA ASN A 212 7.60 7.87 4.17
C ASN A 212 8.32 8.55 3.00
N LEU A 213 7.62 8.75 1.91
CA LEU A 213 8.13 9.39 0.70
C LEU A 213 7.87 10.88 0.70
#